data_178d79d86978d912cd522dc0810cbeb1
#
_entry.id   178d79d86978d912cd522dc0810cbeb1
#
_cell.length_a   1.000
_cell.length_b   1.000
_cell.length_c   1.000
_cell.angle_alpha   90.00
_cell.angle_beta   90.00
_cell.angle_gamma   90.00
#
_symmetry.space_group_name_H-M   'P 1'
#
loop_
_entity.id
_entity.type
_entity.pdbx_description
1 polymer ?
#
loop_
_entity_poly.entity_id
_entity_poly.type
_entity_poly.pdbx_seq_one_letter_code
_entity_poly.pdbx_strand_id
1 'polypeptide(L)'
;MSETTNPARTATVVWPTLVYRDAAAAVTFLEAAFGFETTVRYGSGDTVDHAELAWPGGGSIMLGGVREGMALDCQPPGVGSVYIVVDDPDTLYERARAAGAAITRELRDETGYESREFTCRDPEGVYWSFGTYRGAAGE
;
A
#
# COMPACT_ATOMS: atom_id res chain seq x y z
N MET A 1 1.65 -31.41 -2.89
CA MET A 1 2.01 -30.83 -2.78
C MET A 1 2.48 -30.11 -2.60
N SER A 2 2.56 -30.28 -2.50
CA SER A 2 3.02 -29.65 -2.27
C SER A 2 3.27 -28.86 -2.11
N GLU A 3 3.15 -28.93 -2.31
CA GLU A 3 3.40 -28.14 -2.20
C GLU A 3 3.75 -27.60 -1.44
N THR A 4 4.12 -28.68 -1.40
CA THR A 4 4.42 -28.12 -0.40
C THR A 4 4.53 -26.88 -0.16
N THR A 5 4.07 -26.60 -0.32
CA THR A 5 4.01 -25.20 -0.13
C THR A 5 4.13 -24.86 1.32
N ASN A 6 4.90 -23.87 1.63
CA ASN A 6 4.99 -23.37 2.98
C ASN A 6 3.79 -22.44 3.25
N PRO A 7 2.84 -22.85 4.07
CA PRO A 7 1.65 -22.03 4.30
C PRO A 7 1.96 -20.64 4.86
N ALA A 8 3.03 -20.52 5.66
CA ALA A 8 3.36 -19.22 6.25
C ALA A 8 3.79 -18.20 5.20
N ARG A 9 4.24 -18.66 4.02
CA ARG A 9 4.65 -17.77 2.95
C ARG A 9 3.53 -17.44 2.00
N THR A 10 2.46 -18.24 1.99
CA THR A 10 1.44 -18.13 0.95
C THR A 10 0.21 -17.37 1.39
N ALA A 11 -0.01 -17.23 2.67
CA ALA A 11 -1.22 -16.61 3.16
C ALA A 11 -0.92 -15.30 3.87
N THR A 12 -1.54 -14.23 3.40
CA THR A 12 -1.55 -12.97 4.13
C THR A 12 -2.67 -13.04 5.14
N VAL A 13 -2.36 -12.79 6.40
CA VAL A 13 -3.37 -12.85 7.45
C VAL A 13 -3.65 -11.49 8.09
N VAL A 14 -2.72 -10.56 7.99
CA VAL A 14 -2.92 -9.19 8.46
C VAL A 14 -3.03 -8.28 7.25
N TRP A 15 -4.14 -7.57 7.13
CA TRP A 15 -4.42 -6.75 5.96
C TRP A 15 -4.78 -5.34 6.40
N PRO A 16 -4.01 -4.33 6.01
CA PRO A 16 -4.50 -2.96 6.11
C PRO A 16 -5.73 -2.82 5.24
N THR A 17 -6.72 -2.10 5.74
CA THR A 17 -7.96 -1.86 5.02
C THR A 17 -8.19 -0.37 4.93
N LEU A 18 -8.28 0.13 3.71
CA LEU A 18 -8.32 1.56 3.43
C LEU A 18 -9.64 1.93 2.75
N VAL A 19 -10.09 3.13 3.03
CA VAL A 19 -11.33 3.67 2.45
C VAL A 19 -10.99 4.87 1.60
N TYR A 20 -11.52 4.92 0.39
CA TYR A 20 -11.28 6.01 -0.54
C TYR A 20 -12.58 6.56 -1.07
N ARG A 21 -12.59 7.84 -1.43
CA ARG A 21 -13.74 8.43 -2.11
C ARG A 21 -13.86 7.87 -3.52
N ASP A 22 -12.72 7.76 -4.20
CA ASP A 22 -12.66 7.23 -5.56
C ASP A 22 -11.72 6.03 -5.55
N ALA A 23 -12.28 4.88 -5.20
CA ALA A 23 -11.48 3.67 -5.06
C ALA A 23 -10.87 3.23 -6.39
N ALA A 24 -11.56 3.46 -7.52
CA ALA A 24 -11.01 3.10 -8.82
C ALA A 24 -9.75 3.90 -9.13
N ALA A 25 -9.78 5.20 -8.85
CA ALA A 25 -8.60 6.04 -9.05
C ALA A 25 -7.48 5.64 -8.10
N ALA A 26 -7.83 5.24 -6.87
CA ALA A 26 -6.84 4.79 -5.91
C ALA A 26 -6.11 3.54 -6.40
N VAL A 27 -6.85 2.57 -6.94
CA VAL A 27 -6.24 1.36 -7.49
C VAL A 27 -5.25 1.73 -8.60
N THR A 28 -5.67 2.58 -9.52
CA THR A 28 -4.80 3.00 -10.62
C THR A 28 -3.54 3.67 -10.10
N PHE A 29 -3.68 4.56 -9.13
CA PHE A 29 -2.53 5.26 -8.57
C PHE A 29 -1.58 4.29 -7.87
N LEU A 30 -2.10 3.39 -7.04
CA LEU A 30 -1.26 2.49 -6.26
C LEU A 30 -0.50 1.52 -7.17
N GLU A 31 -1.11 1.11 -8.28
CA GLU A 31 -0.40 0.30 -9.26
C GLU A 31 0.70 1.09 -9.94
N ALA A 32 0.39 2.30 -10.39
CA ALA A 32 1.34 3.09 -11.17
C ALA A 32 2.49 3.61 -10.31
N ALA A 33 2.17 4.14 -9.14
CA ALA A 33 3.17 4.82 -8.31
C ALA A 33 4.05 3.84 -7.54
N PHE A 34 3.46 2.76 -7.02
CA PHE A 34 4.18 1.89 -6.10
C PHE A 34 4.40 0.48 -6.62
N GLY A 35 3.63 0.04 -7.60
CA GLY A 35 3.82 -1.29 -8.16
C GLY A 35 2.97 -2.36 -7.52
N PHE A 36 1.91 -2.00 -6.81
CA PHE A 36 0.94 -2.98 -6.35
C PHE A 36 0.33 -3.74 -7.51
N GLU A 37 -0.07 -4.97 -7.26
CA GLU A 37 -0.74 -5.81 -8.24
C GLU A 37 -2.15 -6.12 -7.74
N THR A 38 -3.15 -5.72 -8.51
CA THR A 38 -4.54 -5.99 -8.15
C THR A 38 -4.85 -7.46 -8.37
N THR A 39 -5.29 -8.14 -7.31
CA THR A 39 -5.63 -9.57 -7.38
C THR A 39 -7.14 -9.79 -7.38
N VAL A 40 -7.90 -8.87 -6.81
CA VAL A 40 -9.36 -8.97 -6.73
C VAL A 40 -9.94 -7.60 -6.95
N ARG A 41 -11.02 -7.51 -7.70
CA ARG A 41 -11.71 -6.25 -7.91
C ARG A 41 -13.19 -6.53 -8.11
N TYR A 42 -14.02 -5.95 -7.23
CA TYR A 42 -15.47 -6.05 -7.31
C TYR A 42 -16.06 -4.67 -7.51
N GLY A 43 -17.13 -4.61 -8.28
CA GLY A 43 -17.82 -3.37 -8.58
C GLY A 43 -18.42 -3.47 -9.96
N SER A 44 -18.95 -2.37 -10.48
CA SER A 44 -19.51 -2.34 -11.81
C SER A 44 -19.10 -1.07 -12.51
N GLY A 45 -18.71 -1.21 -13.80
CA GLY A 45 -18.26 -0.07 -14.60
C GLY A 45 -17.00 0.52 -14.00
N ASP A 46 -17.02 1.80 -13.71
CA ASP A 46 -15.88 2.50 -13.16
C ASP A 46 -15.88 2.50 -11.64
N THR A 47 -16.84 1.82 -11.01
CA THR A 47 -16.97 1.80 -9.57
C THR A 47 -16.22 0.61 -9.00
N VAL A 48 -15.46 0.84 -7.94
CA VAL A 48 -14.80 -0.23 -7.19
C VAL A 48 -15.40 -0.25 -5.79
N ASP A 49 -16.09 -1.33 -5.47
CA ASP A 49 -16.64 -1.53 -4.12
C ASP A 49 -15.61 -2.15 -3.20
N HIS A 50 -14.77 -3.03 -3.74
CA HIS A 50 -13.77 -3.74 -2.97
C HIS A 50 -12.65 -4.17 -3.92
N ALA A 51 -11.41 -3.97 -3.50
CA ALA A 51 -10.25 -4.44 -4.25
C ALA A 51 -9.21 -4.97 -3.28
N GLU A 52 -8.44 -5.92 -3.74
CA GLU A 52 -7.32 -6.48 -3.00
C GLU A 52 -6.08 -6.36 -3.86
N LEU A 53 -5.03 -5.79 -3.28
CA LEU A 53 -3.80 -5.51 -3.99
C LEU A 53 -2.65 -6.18 -3.25
N ALA A 54 -1.85 -6.93 -4.00
CA ALA A 54 -0.69 -7.62 -3.44
C ALA A 54 0.56 -6.79 -3.65
N TRP A 55 1.43 -6.80 -2.64
CA TRP A 55 2.77 -6.23 -2.79
C TRP A 55 3.69 -7.34 -3.28
N PRO A 56 4.46 -7.13 -4.35
CA PRO A 56 5.29 -8.20 -4.91
C PRO A 56 6.27 -8.82 -3.92
N GLY A 57 6.72 -8.04 -2.94
CA GLY A 57 7.62 -8.54 -1.91
C GLY A 57 6.96 -9.28 -0.77
N GLY A 58 5.63 -9.34 -0.76
CA GLY A 58 4.86 -10.02 0.28
C GLY A 58 3.91 -9.07 0.97
N GLY A 59 2.78 -9.61 1.40
CA GLY A 59 1.75 -8.82 2.03
C GLY A 59 0.72 -8.30 1.04
N SER A 60 -0.36 -7.77 1.56
CA SER A 60 -1.48 -7.29 0.74
C SER A 60 -2.26 -6.24 1.49
N ILE A 61 -3.04 -5.47 0.76
CA ILE A 61 -3.98 -4.51 1.33
C ILE A 61 -5.36 -4.74 0.72
N MET A 62 -6.37 -4.27 1.41
CA MET A 62 -7.73 -4.18 0.88
C MET A 62 -8.13 -2.73 0.82
N LEU A 63 -8.95 -2.38 -0.14
CA LEU A 63 -9.52 -1.05 -0.17
C LEU A 63 -10.91 -1.08 -0.79
N GLY A 64 -11.69 -0.05 -0.48
CA GLY A 64 -13.02 0.08 -1.04
C GLY A 64 -13.46 1.51 -1.01
N GLY A 65 -14.56 1.78 -1.73
CA GLY A 65 -15.16 3.10 -1.74
C GLY A 65 -16.07 3.29 -0.54
N VAL A 66 -16.32 4.53 -0.20
CA VAL A 66 -17.30 4.88 0.82
C VAL A 66 -18.68 4.46 0.33
N ARG A 67 -19.42 3.73 1.17
CA ARG A 67 -20.80 3.41 0.87
C ARG A 67 -21.56 3.13 2.15
N GLU A 68 -22.85 3.38 2.08
CA GLU A 68 -23.72 3.21 3.22
C GLU A 68 -23.76 1.76 3.68
N GLY A 69 -23.72 1.54 4.98
CA GLY A 69 -23.84 0.20 5.53
C GLY A 69 -22.56 -0.61 5.54
N MET A 70 -21.45 -0.05 5.08
CA MET A 70 -20.19 -0.77 5.12
C MET A 70 -19.68 -0.87 6.57
N ALA A 71 -18.88 -1.89 6.85
CA ALA A 71 -18.40 -2.13 8.20
C ALA A 71 -17.54 -0.96 8.74
N LEU A 72 -16.91 -0.22 7.85
CA LEU A 72 -16.05 0.90 8.23
C LEU A 72 -16.70 2.24 7.94
N ASP A 73 -18.01 2.33 8.10
CA ASP A 73 -18.75 3.50 7.67
C ASP A 73 -18.39 4.77 8.43
N CYS A 74 -17.74 4.66 9.58
CA CYS A 74 -17.28 5.81 10.33
C CYS A 74 -15.84 6.19 10.05
N GLN A 75 -15.15 5.44 9.22
CA GLN A 75 -13.77 5.75 8.89
C GLN A 75 -13.73 6.78 7.75
N PRO A 76 -13.15 7.96 7.99
CA PRO A 76 -13.05 8.95 6.91
C PRO A 76 -12.19 8.40 5.77
N PRO A 77 -12.54 8.69 4.53
CA PRO A 77 -11.69 8.28 3.41
C PRO A 77 -10.37 9.01 3.42
N GLY A 78 -9.32 8.35 2.94
CA GLY A 78 -8.01 8.96 2.83
C GLY A 78 -7.23 9.06 4.12
N VAL A 79 -7.64 8.35 5.16
CA VAL A 79 -6.96 8.37 6.46
C VAL A 79 -6.28 7.04 6.71
N GLY A 80 -4.99 7.09 7.05
CA GLY A 80 -4.23 5.90 7.37
C GLY A 80 -2.77 6.07 7.01
N SER A 81 -1.96 5.10 7.43
CA SER A 81 -0.56 5.07 7.06
C SER A 81 -0.09 3.62 6.98
N VAL A 82 0.79 3.35 6.04
CA VAL A 82 1.34 2.02 5.81
C VAL A 82 2.84 2.17 5.59
N TYR A 83 3.62 1.30 6.21
CA TYR A 83 5.06 1.22 5.98
C TYR A 83 5.36 -0.09 5.24
N ILE A 84 6.13 0.01 4.17
CA ILE A 84 6.48 -1.15 3.36
C ILE A 84 8.00 -1.27 3.30
N VAL A 85 8.50 -2.46 3.57
CA VAL A 85 9.93 -2.74 3.47
C VAL A 85 10.29 -2.93 2.01
N VAL A 86 11.31 -2.22 1.56
CA VAL A 86 11.79 -2.32 0.18
C VAL A 86 13.31 -2.39 0.17
N ASP A 87 13.87 -3.02 -0.86
CA ASP A 87 15.32 -3.12 -1.00
C ASP A 87 15.89 -1.90 -1.70
N ASP A 88 15.12 -1.28 -2.58
CA ASP A 88 15.60 -0.17 -3.41
C ASP A 88 14.64 1.01 -3.32
N PRO A 89 14.69 1.76 -2.20
CA PRO A 89 13.80 2.91 -2.06
C PRO A 89 14.10 4.03 -3.06
N ASP A 90 15.34 4.11 -3.58
CA ASP A 90 15.68 5.16 -4.52
C ASP A 90 14.89 5.05 -5.81
N THR A 91 14.81 3.86 -6.38
CA THR A 91 14.05 3.65 -7.61
C THR A 91 12.57 3.89 -7.37
N LEU A 92 12.06 3.41 -6.24
CA LEU A 92 10.65 3.59 -5.92
C LEU A 92 10.32 5.07 -5.69
N TYR A 93 11.22 5.80 -5.06
CA TYR A 93 11.05 7.23 -4.83
C TYR A 93 10.83 7.97 -6.15
N GLU A 94 11.66 7.70 -7.15
CA GLU A 94 11.52 8.36 -8.43
C GLU A 94 10.21 7.96 -9.13
N ARG A 95 9.84 6.69 -9.03
CA ARG A 95 8.60 6.20 -9.61
C ARG A 95 7.39 6.89 -8.97
N ALA A 96 7.40 6.98 -7.65
CA ALA A 96 6.29 7.60 -6.91
C ALA A 96 6.17 9.07 -7.28
N ARG A 97 7.29 9.78 -7.34
CA ARG A 97 7.29 11.20 -7.73
C ARG A 97 6.73 11.38 -9.14
N ALA A 98 7.17 10.54 -10.07
CA ALA A 98 6.71 10.64 -11.46
C ALA A 98 5.21 10.39 -11.58
N ALA A 99 4.65 9.56 -10.70
CA ALA A 99 3.22 9.24 -10.71
C ALA A 99 2.38 10.27 -9.95
N GLY A 100 3.01 11.26 -9.33
CA GLY A 100 2.28 12.35 -8.67
C GLY A 100 2.06 12.19 -7.19
N ALA A 101 2.80 11.29 -6.53
CA ALA A 101 2.72 11.18 -5.08
C ALA A 101 3.24 12.48 -4.43
N ALA A 102 2.57 12.91 -3.37
CA ALA A 102 2.98 14.09 -2.65
C ALA A 102 4.04 13.71 -1.62
N ILE A 103 5.29 14.02 -1.90
CA ILE A 103 6.39 13.67 -1.01
C ILE A 103 6.32 14.53 0.24
N THR A 104 6.18 13.91 1.40
CA THR A 104 6.14 14.63 2.67
C THR A 104 7.45 14.49 3.44
N ARG A 105 8.25 13.50 3.11
CA ARG A 105 9.57 13.34 3.70
C ARG A 105 10.48 12.77 2.62
N GLU A 106 11.47 13.53 2.24
CA GLU A 106 12.32 13.16 1.12
C GLU A 106 13.19 11.97 1.45
N LEU A 107 13.59 11.24 0.40
CA LEU A 107 14.44 10.08 0.52
C LEU A 107 15.73 10.46 1.23
N ARG A 108 16.06 9.71 2.28
CA ARG A 108 17.25 10.00 3.08
C ARG A 108 17.63 8.81 3.94
N ASP A 109 18.88 8.83 4.38
CA ASP A 109 19.31 7.88 5.40
C ASP A 109 18.86 8.41 6.76
N GLU A 110 18.26 7.54 7.56
CA GLU A 110 17.80 7.93 8.88
C GLU A 110 18.96 7.98 9.85
N THR A 111 18.79 8.76 10.93
CA THR A 111 19.85 8.95 11.91
C THR A 111 19.65 8.15 13.19
N GLY A 112 18.42 7.79 13.50
CA GLY A 112 18.14 7.07 14.75
C GLY A 112 18.18 5.55 14.63
N TYR A 113 18.22 5.05 13.42
CA TYR A 113 18.24 3.62 13.12
C TYR A 113 18.71 3.45 11.69
N GLU A 114 19.13 2.24 11.37
CA GLU A 114 19.67 1.99 10.03
C GLU A 114 18.52 1.78 9.05
N SER A 115 18.30 2.76 8.21
CA SER A 115 17.26 2.70 7.18
C SER A 115 17.46 3.83 6.20
N ARG A 116 17.12 3.57 4.94
CA ARG A 116 17.00 4.61 3.94
C ARG A 116 15.55 4.61 3.49
N GLU A 117 14.86 5.74 3.63
CA GLU A 117 13.41 5.74 3.44
C GLU A 117 12.87 7.08 3.01
N PHE A 118 11.63 7.06 2.51
CA PHE A 118 10.88 8.27 2.22
C PHE A 118 9.42 8.04 2.58
N THR A 119 8.67 9.14 2.67
CA THR A 119 7.25 9.10 2.95
C THR A 119 6.51 9.99 1.96
N CYS A 120 5.36 9.55 1.53
CA CYS A 120 4.53 10.31 0.62
C CYS A 120 3.06 10.09 0.97
N ARG A 121 2.20 10.88 0.34
CA ARG A 121 0.75 10.72 0.45
C ARG A 121 0.21 10.42 -0.93
N ASP A 122 -0.80 9.57 -0.97
CA ASP A 122 -1.50 9.35 -2.22
C ASP A 122 -2.49 10.49 -2.45
N PRO A 123 -3.17 10.52 -3.61
CA PRO A 123 -4.03 11.66 -3.91
C PRO A 123 -5.14 11.93 -2.91
N GLU A 124 -5.59 10.94 -2.16
CA GLU A 124 -6.63 11.16 -1.15
C GLU A 124 -6.07 11.37 0.24
N GLY A 125 -4.76 11.19 0.45
CA GLY A 125 -4.15 11.57 1.69
C GLY A 125 -3.58 10.45 2.55
N VAL A 126 -3.73 9.20 2.16
CA VAL A 126 -3.14 8.10 2.91
C VAL A 126 -1.63 8.20 2.84
N TYR A 127 -0.95 8.02 3.97
CA TYR A 127 0.50 8.08 4.04
C TYR A 127 1.11 6.72 3.70
N TRP A 128 2.15 6.75 2.89
CA TRP A 128 2.90 5.56 2.49
C TRP A 128 4.36 5.82 2.75
N SER A 129 4.97 4.98 3.60
CA SER A 129 6.40 5.06 3.88
C SER A 129 7.07 3.82 3.35
N PHE A 130 8.21 4.00 2.72
CA PHE A 130 8.97 2.90 2.13
C PHE A 130 10.40 3.00 2.63
N GLY A 131 10.94 1.90 3.14
CA GLY A 131 12.28 1.94 3.70
C GLY A 131 12.91 0.58 3.78
N THR A 132 14.21 0.58 4.05
CA THR A 132 14.96 -0.68 4.13
C THR A 132 14.90 -1.31 5.51
N TYR A 133 14.41 -0.59 6.52
CA TYR A 133 14.29 -1.14 7.86
C TYR A 133 13.25 -2.24 7.90
N ARG A 134 13.66 -3.41 8.39
CA ARG A 134 12.81 -4.60 8.40
C ARG A 134 12.21 -4.90 9.77
N GLY A 135 12.44 -4.01 10.74
CA GLY A 135 12.07 -4.30 12.10
C GLY A 135 13.15 -5.11 12.78
N ALA A 136 13.23 -4.99 14.09
CA ALA A 136 14.31 -5.66 14.83
C ALA A 136 14.28 -7.17 14.68
N ALA A 137 13.06 -7.74 14.61
CA ALA A 137 12.91 -9.19 14.49
C ALA A 137 13.20 -9.71 13.09
N GLY A 138 13.36 -8.83 12.11
CA GLY A 138 13.59 -9.22 10.74
C GLY A 138 15.05 -9.31 10.35
N GLU A 139 15.95 -9.14 11.27
CA GLU A 139 17.37 -9.18 10.99
C GLU A 139 17.89 -10.58 10.76
#